data_ae0cb6228211ef33314c0f80fb982508
#
_entry.id   ae0cb6228211ef33314c0f80fb982508
#
_cell.length_a   1.000
_cell.length_b   1.000
_cell.length_c   1.000
_cell.angle_alpha   90.00
_cell.angle_beta   90.00
_cell.angle_gamma   90.00
#
_symmetry.space_group_name_H-M   'P 1'
#
loop_
_entity.id
_entity.type
_entity.pdbx_description
1 polymer ?
#
loop_
_entity_poly.entity_id
_entity_poly.type
_entity_poly.pdbx_seq_one_letter_code
_entity_poly.pdbx_strand_id
1 'polypeptide(L)'
;MSDLTVNNKLEAQALEWIATQQQIMQQDLWTLAEINSGSYNVEGVNKVADTLAQWSKKLDCKLEFIDMPPQDVVDDLGQVNQKPLGRALRLFKRPQAPTQVFLCAHMDTVFPIDHPFQKITRLEDDVINGPGVADLKGGIVVMFKALEAFERSPLQDQLGWEILFNPDEEIGSPSSSLLFPEIVKRHHLGLIYEPSFADGNLAGARKGSGNFAVVTRGKAAHAGREHHLGRNAIRAMADFTCALDNLNGQQQGITINPGFVQGGGAVNIVPDTCTMRFNIRIEHSEQQAWCEDQIAKIVANINTTDGINIELHGGFGRQPKVLSPANLELCKLVQSCGKSLGLSLEFLPTGGCCDGNNLAAAGLPNIDTLGVQGGKIHSADEYMHLSSLTTRSQLSALILLRLAQSKDLSWLQRKGMEHQSC
;
A
#
# COMPACT_ATOMS: atom_id res chain seq x y z
N MET A 1 25.53 -24.19 5.14
CA MET A 1 24.22 -23.96 4.50
C MET A 1 24.11 -24.88 3.31
N SER A 2 23.30 -25.97 3.41
CA SER A 2 23.11 -26.94 2.33
C SER A 2 22.40 -26.25 1.18
N ASP A 3 22.86 -26.48 -0.04
CA ASP A 3 22.21 -26.07 -1.29
C ASP A 3 20.74 -26.54 -1.29
N LEU A 4 19.84 -25.57 -1.08
CA LEU A 4 18.40 -25.82 -1.15
C LEU A 4 17.95 -25.78 -2.62
N THR A 5 18.31 -26.80 -3.37
CA THR A 5 17.63 -27.12 -4.64
C THR A 5 16.20 -27.58 -4.33
N VAL A 6 15.26 -27.51 -5.30
CA VAL A 6 13.91 -28.13 -5.19
C VAL A 6 14.12 -29.65 -5.04
N ASN A 7 14.43 -30.10 -3.83
CA ASN A 7 14.80 -31.49 -3.56
C ASN A 7 13.75 -32.24 -2.74
N ASN A 8 12.66 -31.54 -2.39
CA ASN A 8 11.59 -32.09 -1.59
C ASN A 8 10.39 -32.38 -2.52
N LYS A 9 9.92 -33.63 -2.50
CA LYS A 9 8.75 -34.07 -3.27
C LYS A 9 7.52 -33.17 -3.04
N LEU A 10 7.35 -32.61 -1.85
CA LEU A 10 6.25 -31.72 -1.52
C LEU A 10 6.35 -30.38 -2.25
N GLU A 11 7.55 -29.79 -2.29
CA GLU A 11 7.78 -28.54 -3.06
C GLU A 11 7.48 -28.78 -4.53
N ALA A 12 8.04 -29.85 -5.12
CA ALA A 12 7.80 -30.19 -6.53
C ALA A 12 6.31 -30.36 -6.85
N GLN A 13 5.56 -31.07 -6.02
CA GLN A 13 4.12 -31.26 -6.21
C GLN A 13 3.34 -29.92 -6.17
N ALA A 14 3.68 -29.02 -5.27
CA ALA A 14 3.05 -27.71 -5.19
C ALA A 14 3.35 -26.87 -6.45
N LEU A 15 4.61 -26.86 -6.91
CA LEU A 15 5.03 -26.11 -8.10
C LEU A 15 4.39 -26.65 -9.38
N GLU A 16 4.34 -27.97 -9.54
CA GLU A 16 3.67 -28.62 -10.68
C GLU A 16 2.17 -28.31 -10.69
N TRP A 17 1.51 -28.38 -9.53
CA TRP A 17 0.09 -28.04 -9.46
C TRP A 17 -0.15 -26.58 -9.85
N ILE A 18 0.64 -25.60 -9.33
CA ILE A 18 0.50 -24.20 -9.71
C ILE A 18 0.69 -24.01 -11.23
N ALA A 19 1.65 -24.69 -11.83
CA ALA A 19 1.88 -24.60 -13.28
C ALA A 19 0.64 -25.02 -14.10
N THR A 20 -0.19 -25.93 -13.59
CA THR A 20 -1.45 -26.31 -14.25
C THR A 20 -2.56 -25.27 -14.10
N GLN A 21 -2.38 -24.25 -13.25
CA GLN A 21 -3.43 -23.27 -12.92
C GLN A 21 -3.37 -21.99 -13.76
N GLN A 22 -2.46 -21.85 -14.70
CA GLN A 22 -2.21 -20.60 -15.44
C GLN A 22 -3.49 -20.02 -16.09
N GLN A 23 -4.29 -20.84 -16.73
CA GLN A 23 -5.55 -20.37 -17.36
C GLN A 23 -6.59 -19.92 -16.33
N ILE A 24 -6.68 -20.63 -15.21
CA ILE A 24 -7.60 -20.28 -14.12
C ILE A 24 -7.16 -18.94 -13.50
N MET A 25 -5.87 -18.76 -13.26
CA MET A 25 -5.34 -17.50 -12.74
C MET A 25 -5.60 -16.32 -13.69
N GLN A 26 -5.50 -16.52 -15.00
CA GLN A 26 -5.88 -15.49 -15.97
C GLN A 26 -7.36 -15.16 -15.88
N GLN A 27 -8.26 -16.14 -15.80
CA GLN A 27 -9.71 -15.92 -15.65
C GLN A 27 -10.04 -15.20 -14.35
N ASP A 28 -9.41 -15.61 -13.24
CA ASP A 28 -9.55 -14.98 -11.93
C ASP A 28 -9.11 -13.50 -12.01
N LEU A 29 -7.98 -13.18 -12.67
CA LEU A 29 -7.51 -11.82 -12.87
C LEU A 29 -8.49 -10.97 -13.70
N TRP A 30 -9.00 -11.52 -14.83
CA TRP A 30 -10.01 -10.83 -15.64
C TRP A 30 -11.25 -10.50 -14.82
N THR A 31 -11.74 -11.46 -14.04
CA THR A 31 -12.90 -11.26 -13.17
C THR A 31 -12.71 -10.08 -12.21
N LEU A 32 -11.54 -9.94 -11.61
CA LEU A 32 -11.27 -8.83 -10.70
C LEU A 32 -11.05 -7.51 -11.45
N ALA A 33 -10.30 -7.54 -12.56
CA ALA A 33 -9.91 -6.32 -13.26
C ALA A 33 -11.07 -5.66 -14.04
N GLU A 34 -12.11 -6.41 -14.38
CA GLU A 34 -13.36 -5.87 -14.95
C GLU A 34 -14.25 -5.16 -13.92
N ILE A 35 -13.96 -5.29 -12.62
CA ILE A 35 -14.64 -4.54 -11.57
C ILE A 35 -13.86 -3.25 -11.35
N ASN A 36 -14.42 -2.07 -11.70
CA ASN A 36 -13.83 -0.82 -11.25
C ASN A 36 -13.91 -0.74 -9.74
N SER A 37 -12.77 -0.56 -9.09
CA SER A 37 -12.65 -0.47 -7.63
C SER A 37 -11.79 0.74 -7.21
N GLY A 38 -11.96 1.90 -7.87
CA GLY A 38 -11.36 3.13 -7.38
C GLY A 38 -11.69 3.35 -5.90
N SER A 39 -10.75 3.84 -5.08
CA SER A 39 -10.86 3.84 -3.60
C SER A 39 -12.19 4.42 -3.07
N TYR A 40 -12.76 5.41 -3.76
CA TYR A 40 -14.06 5.99 -3.40
C TYR A 40 -15.26 5.39 -4.13
N ASN A 41 -15.06 4.39 -4.97
CA ASN A 41 -16.14 3.57 -5.54
C ASN A 41 -16.49 2.44 -4.58
N VAL A 42 -17.21 2.78 -3.51
CA VAL A 42 -17.59 1.85 -2.44
C VAL A 42 -18.26 0.58 -2.96
N GLU A 43 -19.16 0.71 -3.95
CA GLU A 43 -19.85 -0.43 -4.56
C GLU A 43 -18.87 -1.37 -5.26
N GLY A 44 -17.94 -0.81 -6.04
CA GLY A 44 -16.95 -1.58 -6.77
C GLY A 44 -15.96 -2.29 -5.83
N VAL A 45 -15.44 -1.60 -4.81
CA VAL A 45 -14.56 -2.20 -3.80
C VAL A 45 -15.28 -3.32 -3.05
N ASN A 46 -16.54 -3.10 -2.64
CA ASN A 46 -17.35 -4.13 -1.99
C ASN A 46 -17.62 -5.34 -2.90
N LYS A 47 -17.79 -5.12 -4.21
CA LYS A 47 -17.95 -6.21 -5.18
C LYS A 47 -16.67 -7.05 -5.33
N VAL A 48 -15.49 -6.41 -5.26
CA VAL A 48 -14.23 -7.16 -5.17
C VAL A 48 -14.20 -7.98 -3.90
N ALA A 49 -14.51 -7.39 -2.73
CA ALA A 49 -14.57 -8.11 -1.46
C ALA A 49 -15.51 -9.31 -1.51
N ASP A 50 -16.71 -9.17 -2.10
CA ASP A 50 -17.67 -10.27 -2.25
C ASP A 50 -17.15 -11.39 -3.16
N THR A 51 -16.45 -11.03 -4.23
CA THR A 51 -15.80 -11.99 -5.14
C THR A 51 -14.72 -12.79 -4.40
N LEU A 52 -13.87 -12.11 -3.64
CA LEU A 52 -12.81 -12.74 -2.84
C LEU A 52 -13.38 -13.62 -1.71
N ALA A 53 -14.50 -13.21 -1.09
CA ALA A 53 -15.22 -14.00 -0.12
C ALA A 53 -15.79 -15.31 -0.74
N GLN A 54 -16.18 -15.30 -2.01
CA GLN A 54 -16.55 -16.52 -2.70
C GLN A 54 -15.35 -17.42 -2.98
N TRP A 55 -14.22 -16.84 -3.38
CA TRP A 55 -12.98 -17.61 -3.64
C TRP A 55 -12.44 -18.26 -2.36
N SER A 56 -12.60 -17.62 -1.21
CA SER A 56 -12.14 -18.14 0.08
C SER A 56 -12.73 -19.48 0.47
N LYS A 57 -13.89 -19.87 -0.11
CA LYS A 57 -14.50 -21.21 0.09
C LYS A 57 -13.54 -22.34 -0.30
N LYS A 58 -12.64 -22.11 -1.27
CA LYS A 58 -11.62 -23.10 -1.67
C LYS A 58 -10.56 -23.32 -0.59
N LEU A 59 -10.38 -22.35 0.31
CA LEU A 59 -9.40 -22.41 1.40
C LEU A 59 -9.96 -23.00 2.70
N ASP A 60 -11.28 -23.16 2.80
CA ASP A 60 -11.98 -23.65 4.01
C ASP A 60 -11.50 -22.88 5.26
N CYS A 61 -11.69 -21.57 5.25
CA CYS A 61 -11.21 -20.63 6.27
C CYS A 61 -12.37 -19.85 6.89
N LYS A 62 -12.09 -19.18 8.02
CA LYS A 62 -13.03 -18.21 8.60
C LYS A 62 -12.95 -16.89 7.84
N LEU A 63 -14.10 -16.21 7.77
CA LEU A 63 -14.28 -14.98 7.02
C LEU A 63 -14.99 -13.94 7.89
N GLU A 64 -14.54 -12.69 7.79
CA GLU A 64 -15.12 -11.53 8.46
C GLU A 64 -15.06 -10.32 7.52
N PHE A 65 -16.19 -9.61 7.36
CA PHE A 65 -16.20 -8.28 6.77
C PHE A 65 -16.10 -7.23 7.87
N ILE A 66 -15.26 -6.22 7.65
CA ILE A 66 -15.01 -5.15 8.60
C ILE A 66 -15.42 -3.83 7.96
N ASP A 67 -16.42 -3.16 8.54
CA ASP A 67 -16.83 -1.83 8.09
C ASP A 67 -15.75 -0.82 8.46
N MET A 68 -15.33 -0.03 7.46
CA MET A 68 -14.26 0.95 7.65
C MET A 68 -14.84 2.34 7.96
N PRO A 69 -14.25 3.08 8.91
CA PRO A 69 -14.64 4.46 9.13
C PRO A 69 -14.40 5.32 7.88
N PRO A 70 -15.24 6.34 7.63
CA PRO A 70 -15.04 7.24 6.49
C PRO A 70 -13.74 8.05 6.65
N GLN A 71 -13.18 8.49 5.54
CA GLN A 71 -12.04 9.39 5.51
C GLN A 71 -12.47 10.85 5.48
N ASP A 72 -11.85 11.70 6.30
CA ASP A 72 -11.95 13.13 6.17
C ASP A 72 -11.06 13.63 5.02
N VAL A 73 -11.66 14.33 4.05
CA VAL A 73 -10.98 14.85 2.86
C VAL A 73 -11.26 16.34 2.73
N VAL A 74 -10.21 17.13 2.58
CA VAL A 74 -10.34 18.55 2.26
C VAL A 74 -10.60 18.72 0.77
N ASP A 75 -11.74 19.32 0.42
CA ASP A 75 -12.08 19.59 -0.99
C ASP A 75 -11.36 20.83 -1.54
N ASP A 76 -11.61 21.13 -2.81
CA ASP A 76 -10.95 22.23 -3.51
C ASP A 76 -11.40 23.62 -3.00
N LEU A 77 -12.52 23.69 -2.26
CA LEU A 77 -13.02 24.89 -1.60
C LEU A 77 -12.54 24.98 -0.14
N GLY A 78 -11.70 24.05 0.30
CA GLY A 78 -11.18 24.00 1.66
C GLY A 78 -12.21 23.56 2.70
N GLN A 79 -13.22 22.78 2.31
CA GLN A 79 -14.19 22.21 3.23
C GLN A 79 -13.80 20.77 3.55
N VAL A 80 -13.93 20.38 4.81
CA VAL A 80 -13.72 18.99 5.24
C VAL A 80 -14.98 18.20 4.97
N ASN A 81 -14.87 17.16 4.14
CA ASN A 81 -15.96 16.27 3.78
C ASN A 81 -15.61 14.84 4.16
N GLN A 82 -16.58 14.09 4.66
CA GLN A 82 -16.43 12.66 4.94
C GLN A 82 -16.68 11.86 3.68
N LYS A 83 -15.69 11.07 3.26
CA LYS A 83 -15.80 10.14 2.13
C LYS A 83 -15.97 8.71 2.66
N PRO A 84 -17.08 8.04 2.35
CA PRO A 84 -17.27 6.65 2.73
C PRO A 84 -16.26 5.76 2.01
N LEU A 85 -15.83 4.68 2.68
CA LEU A 85 -14.92 3.68 2.15
C LEU A 85 -15.63 2.33 2.02
N GLY A 86 -15.10 1.46 1.17
CA GLY A 86 -15.51 0.06 1.12
C GLY A 86 -15.16 -0.67 2.41
N ARG A 87 -15.75 -1.83 2.62
CA ARG A 87 -15.41 -2.70 3.77
C ARG A 87 -14.12 -3.47 3.50
N ALA A 88 -13.36 -3.74 4.54
CA ALA A 88 -12.25 -4.68 4.48
C ALA A 88 -12.77 -6.13 4.59
N LEU A 89 -12.03 -7.06 4.00
CA LEU A 89 -12.28 -8.49 4.11
C LEU A 89 -11.11 -9.15 4.84
N ARG A 90 -11.41 -9.82 5.95
CA ARG A 90 -10.45 -10.61 6.72
C ARG A 90 -10.75 -12.10 6.52
N LEU A 91 -9.72 -12.85 6.17
CA LEU A 91 -9.75 -14.31 6.12
C LEU A 91 -8.70 -14.86 7.07
N PHE A 92 -8.99 -15.94 7.79
CA PHE A 92 -7.97 -16.54 8.67
C PHE A 92 -8.20 -18.02 8.91
N LYS A 93 -7.10 -18.73 9.13
CA LYS A 93 -7.10 -20.16 9.39
C LYS A 93 -6.00 -20.55 10.38
N ARG A 94 -6.28 -21.48 11.25
CA ARG A 94 -5.35 -22.05 12.26
C ARG A 94 -4.65 -20.99 13.14
N PRO A 95 -5.37 -20.14 13.88
CA PRO A 95 -4.76 -19.10 14.72
C PRO A 95 -3.92 -19.66 15.86
N GLN A 96 -3.97 -20.99 16.12
CA GLN A 96 -3.19 -21.70 17.14
C GLN A 96 -1.94 -22.42 16.58
N ALA A 97 -1.70 -22.35 15.27
CA ALA A 97 -0.50 -22.95 14.69
C ALA A 97 0.78 -22.25 15.19
N PRO A 98 1.90 -22.97 15.30
CA PRO A 98 3.13 -22.43 15.91
C PRO A 98 3.72 -21.25 15.15
N THR A 99 3.52 -21.18 13.83
CA THR A 99 3.95 -20.07 12.99
C THR A 99 2.73 -19.35 12.43
N GLN A 100 2.66 -18.04 12.63
CA GLN A 100 1.57 -17.19 12.14
C GLN A 100 2.09 -16.23 11.08
N VAL A 101 1.49 -16.27 9.89
CA VAL A 101 1.84 -15.42 8.75
C VAL A 101 0.68 -14.48 8.45
N PHE A 102 0.97 -13.20 8.36
CA PHE A 102 0.02 -12.21 7.86
C PHE A 102 0.23 -11.98 6.36
N LEU A 103 -0.86 -11.97 5.59
CA LEU A 103 -0.85 -11.65 4.18
C LEU A 103 -1.70 -10.39 3.97
N CYS A 104 -1.25 -9.49 3.11
CA CYS A 104 -1.97 -8.26 2.82
C CYS A 104 -2.01 -7.98 1.33
N ALA A 105 -3.17 -7.53 0.87
CA ALA A 105 -3.39 -7.00 -0.47
C ALA A 105 -4.54 -6.01 -0.43
N HIS A 106 -4.47 -4.96 -1.25
CA HIS A 106 -5.58 -4.02 -1.36
C HIS A 106 -6.53 -4.36 -2.52
N MET A 107 -7.78 -3.94 -2.37
CA MET A 107 -8.84 -4.16 -3.34
C MET A 107 -9.08 -2.94 -4.23
N ASP A 108 -8.68 -1.77 -3.74
CA ASP A 108 -8.86 -0.53 -4.44
C ASP A 108 -7.82 -0.31 -5.54
N THR A 109 -8.07 0.69 -6.38
CA THR A 109 -7.17 1.16 -7.44
C THR A 109 -7.23 2.69 -7.53
N VAL A 110 -6.23 3.31 -8.13
CA VAL A 110 -6.22 4.77 -8.37
C VAL A 110 -7.24 5.24 -9.40
N PHE A 111 -7.93 4.34 -10.12
CA PHE A 111 -8.80 4.69 -11.24
C PHE A 111 -10.25 4.89 -10.79
N PRO A 112 -10.77 6.15 -10.76
CA PRO A 112 -12.17 6.41 -10.42
C PRO A 112 -13.12 5.81 -11.45
N ILE A 113 -14.41 5.71 -11.09
CA ILE A 113 -15.44 5.03 -11.91
C ILE A 113 -15.64 5.67 -13.29
N ASP A 114 -15.40 6.97 -13.40
CA ASP A 114 -15.51 7.76 -14.65
C ASP A 114 -14.21 7.85 -15.45
N HIS A 115 -13.12 7.23 -14.96
CA HIS A 115 -11.85 7.20 -15.69
C HIS A 115 -11.99 6.37 -16.97
N PRO A 116 -11.44 6.81 -18.12
CA PRO A 116 -11.59 6.10 -19.41
C PRO A 116 -10.87 4.73 -19.45
N PHE A 117 -9.87 4.52 -18.61
CA PHE A 117 -9.10 3.27 -18.52
C PHE A 117 -9.86 2.23 -17.69
N GLN A 118 -10.70 1.41 -18.33
CA GLN A 118 -11.61 0.47 -17.67
C GLN A 118 -11.49 -0.97 -18.18
N LYS A 119 -10.68 -1.22 -19.20
CA LYS A 119 -10.65 -2.52 -19.89
C LYS A 119 -9.26 -3.11 -19.93
N ILE A 120 -9.21 -4.45 -19.85
CA ILE A 120 -7.99 -5.19 -20.12
C ILE A 120 -7.78 -5.29 -21.63
N THR A 121 -6.55 -5.06 -22.05
CA THR A 121 -6.10 -5.22 -23.42
C THR A 121 -4.86 -6.09 -23.47
N ARG A 122 -4.82 -7.08 -24.34
CA ARG A 122 -3.60 -7.84 -24.59
C ARG A 122 -2.71 -7.04 -25.54
N LEU A 123 -1.50 -6.70 -25.09
CA LEU A 123 -0.51 -5.98 -25.89
C LEU A 123 0.38 -6.94 -26.69
N GLU A 124 0.81 -8.05 -26.03
CA GLU A 124 1.64 -9.11 -26.59
C GLU A 124 1.18 -10.45 -25.99
N ASP A 125 1.79 -11.57 -26.43
CA ASP A 125 1.39 -12.91 -25.96
C ASP A 125 1.46 -13.05 -24.43
N ASP A 126 2.46 -12.43 -23.80
CA ASP A 126 2.69 -12.48 -22.35
C ASP A 126 2.35 -11.15 -21.62
N VAL A 127 1.99 -10.08 -22.34
CA VAL A 127 1.79 -8.75 -21.75
C VAL A 127 0.36 -8.30 -21.90
N ILE A 128 -0.26 -7.94 -20.77
CA ILE A 128 -1.58 -7.30 -20.72
C ILE A 128 -1.47 -5.92 -20.09
N ASN A 129 -2.34 -5.02 -20.55
CA ASN A 129 -2.59 -3.71 -20.00
C ASN A 129 -4.01 -3.68 -19.43
N GLY A 130 -4.21 -3.08 -18.28
CA GLY A 130 -5.53 -2.97 -17.65
C GLY A 130 -5.47 -2.36 -16.27
N PRO A 131 -6.59 -1.79 -15.76
CA PRO A 131 -6.60 -1.13 -14.46
C PRO A 131 -6.43 -2.14 -13.31
N GLY A 132 -5.41 -1.92 -12.49
CA GLY A 132 -5.13 -2.76 -11.34
C GLY A 132 -4.59 -4.15 -11.69
N VAL A 133 -4.20 -4.42 -12.96
CA VAL A 133 -3.67 -5.75 -13.32
C VAL A 133 -2.35 -6.05 -12.61
N ALA A 134 -1.52 -5.03 -12.40
CA ALA A 134 -0.31 -5.11 -11.60
C ALA A 134 -0.54 -4.65 -10.16
N ASP A 135 -1.25 -3.56 -9.97
CA ASP A 135 -1.47 -2.87 -8.69
C ASP A 135 -2.96 -2.90 -8.29
N LEU A 136 -3.45 -3.94 -7.48
CA LEU A 136 -2.64 -5.15 -7.29
C LEU A 136 -3.50 -6.43 -7.44
N LYS A 137 -4.48 -6.42 -8.38
CA LYS A 137 -5.39 -7.57 -8.61
C LYS A 137 -4.63 -8.83 -9.03
N GLY A 138 -3.54 -8.68 -9.80
CA GLY A 138 -2.63 -9.77 -10.10
C GLY A 138 -1.97 -10.36 -8.86
N GLY A 139 -1.57 -9.51 -7.91
CA GLY A 139 -1.01 -9.92 -6.61
C GLY A 139 -2.02 -10.70 -5.77
N ILE A 140 -3.31 -10.31 -5.79
CA ILE A 140 -4.38 -11.07 -5.13
C ILE A 140 -4.47 -12.49 -5.70
N VAL A 141 -4.44 -12.64 -7.02
CA VAL A 141 -4.49 -13.96 -7.67
C VAL A 141 -3.28 -14.81 -7.29
N VAL A 142 -2.08 -14.22 -7.29
CA VAL A 142 -0.84 -14.86 -6.85
C VAL A 142 -0.97 -15.40 -5.43
N MET A 143 -1.44 -14.57 -4.50
CA MET A 143 -1.62 -14.94 -3.10
C MET A 143 -2.59 -16.10 -2.93
N PHE A 144 -3.77 -16.06 -3.58
CA PHE A 144 -4.74 -17.14 -3.49
C PHE A 144 -4.17 -18.46 -4.00
N LYS A 145 -3.47 -18.46 -5.15
CA LYS A 145 -2.90 -19.70 -5.71
C LYS A 145 -1.77 -20.27 -4.86
N ALA A 146 -0.96 -19.41 -4.28
CA ALA A 146 0.08 -19.86 -3.33
C ALA A 146 -0.54 -20.52 -2.08
N LEU A 147 -1.59 -19.92 -1.52
CA LEU A 147 -2.31 -20.50 -0.38
C LEU A 147 -3.05 -21.79 -0.75
N GLU A 148 -3.74 -21.86 -1.89
CA GLU A 148 -4.37 -23.08 -2.37
C GLU A 148 -3.35 -24.23 -2.49
N ALA A 149 -2.14 -23.95 -3.00
CA ALA A 149 -1.07 -24.92 -3.10
C ALA A 149 -0.55 -25.35 -1.72
N PHE A 150 -0.38 -24.41 -0.81
CA PHE A 150 0.03 -24.69 0.57
C PHE A 150 -1.00 -25.52 1.33
N GLU A 151 -2.29 -25.20 1.23
CA GLU A 151 -3.40 -25.93 1.89
C GLU A 151 -3.54 -27.39 1.38
N ARG A 152 -3.00 -27.73 0.23
CA ARG A 152 -2.92 -29.10 -0.30
C ARG A 152 -1.73 -29.89 0.26
N SER A 153 -0.83 -29.22 0.96
CA SER A 153 0.37 -29.84 1.54
C SER A 153 0.05 -30.51 2.89
N PRO A 154 0.69 -31.64 3.22
CA PRO A 154 0.63 -32.21 4.56
C PRO A 154 1.25 -31.33 5.66
N LEU A 155 1.89 -30.22 5.29
CA LEU A 155 2.47 -29.26 6.23
C LEU A 155 1.50 -28.16 6.66
N GLN A 156 0.28 -28.15 6.14
CA GLN A 156 -0.71 -27.08 6.38
C GLN A 156 -0.91 -26.75 7.88
N ASP A 157 -0.87 -27.76 8.75
CA ASP A 157 -1.12 -27.59 10.18
C ASP A 157 0.06 -26.93 10.95
N GLN A 158 1.21 -26.80 10.32
CA GLN A 158 2.40 -26.16 10.89
C GLN A 158 2.35 -24.63 10.81
N LEU A 159 1.43 -24.07 9.98
CA LEU A 159 1.34 -22.65 9.72
C LEU A 159 -0.11 -22.18 9.77
N GLY A 160 -0.36 -21.16 10.58
CA GLY A 160 -1.58 -20.36 10.54
C GLY A 160 -1.37 -19.11 9.69
N TRP A 161 -2.45 -18.65 9.09
CA TRP A 161 -2.40 -17.46 8.28
C TRP A 161 -3.64 -16.59 8.46
N GLU A 162 -3.44 -15.30 8.28
CA GLU A 162 -4.48 -14.29 8.22
C GLU A 162 -4.25 -13.41 7.00
N ILE A 163 -5.29 -13.15 6.23
CA ILE A 163 -5.29 -12.19 5.12
C ILE A 163 -6.14 -10.99 5.51
N LEU A 164 -5.66 -9.81 5.22
CA LEU A 164 -6.47 -8.59 5.15
C LEU A 164 -6.48 -8.09 3.71
N PHE A 165 -7.67 -7.99 3.13
CA PHE A 165 -7.93 -7.24 1.92
C PHE A 165 -8.50 -5.89 2.33
N ASN A 166 -7.72 -4.84 2.17
CA ASN A 166 -8.12 -3.49 2.55
C ASN A 166 -8.66 -2.67 1.37
N PRO A 167 -9.53 -1.68 1.63
CA PRO A 167 -10.24 -0.94 0.59
C PRO A 167 -9.61 0.43 0.25
N ASP A 168 -8.49 0.82 0.88
CA ASP A 168 -8.05 2.21 0.97
C ASP A 168 -6.53 2.41 0.90
N GLU A 169 -5.80 1.46 0.32
CA GLU A 169 -4.34 1.52 0.22
C GLU A 169 -3.89 2.69 -0.66
N GLU A 170 -4.52 2.88 -1.80
CA GLU A 170 -4.17 3.86 -2.82
C GLU A 170 -4.34 5.33 -2.35
N ILE A 171 -5.10 5.51 -1.27
CA ILE A 171 -5.26 6.82 -0.62
C ILE A 171 -4.48 6.92 0.71
N GLY A 172 -3.59 5.96 0.98
CA GLY A 172 -2.68 5.96 2.13
C GLY A 172 -3.16 5.17 3.34
N SER A 173 -4.13 4.26 3.18
CA SER A 173 -4.68 3.39 4.23
C SER A 173 -5.21 4.14 5.46
N PRO A 174 -5.96 5.26 5.28
CA PRO A 174 -6.35 6.12 6.41
C PRO A 174 -7.19 5.37 7.46
N SER A 175 -7.95 4.38 7.05
CA SER A 175 -8.84 3.62 7.93
C SER A 175 -8.31 2.22 8.22
N SER A 176 -7.81 1.50 7.21
CA SER A 176 -7.29 0.13 7.40
C SER A 176 -6.02 0.08 8.23
N SER A 177 -5.19 1.13 8.24
CA SER A 177 -3.99 1.22 9.08
C SER A 177 -4.31 1.11 10.58
N LEU A 178 -5.52 1.45 11.00
CA LEU A 178 -5.97 1.31 12.39
C LEU A 178 -6.05 -0.16 12.84
N LEU A 179 -6.13 -1.11 11.90
CA LEU A 179 -6.18 -2.54 12.20
C LEU A 179 -4.79 -3.15 12.43
N PHE A 180 -3.74 -2.57 11.85
CA PHE A 180 -2.40 -3.16 11.84
C PHE A 180 -1.78 -3.36 13.24
N PRO A 181 -1.93 -2.46 14.23
CA PRO A 181 -1.36 -2.69 15.57
C PRO A 181 -1.83 -3.98 16.22
N GLU A 182 -3.10 -4.35 16.06
CA GLU A 182 -3.63 -5.60 16.61
C GLU A 182 -3.24 -6.82 15.77
N ILE A 183 -3.19 -6.67 14.44
CA ILE A 183 -2.72 -7.72 13.53
C ILE A 183 -1.28 -8.10 13.85
N VAL A 184 -0.43 -7.10 14.02
CA VAL A 184 1.00 -7.29 14.28
C VAL A 184 1.26 -8.08 15.57
N LYS A 185 0.43 -7.94 16.60
CA LYS A 185 0.61 -8.65 17.89
C LYS A 185 0.51 -10.16 17.77
N ARG A 186 -0.24 -10.68 16.80
CA ARG A 186 -0.53 -12.11 16.64
C ARG A 186 0.20 -12.78 15.48
N HIS A 187 1.07 -12.05 14.75
CA HIS A 187 1.80 -12.60 13.61
C HIS A 187 3.31 -12.47 13.75
N HIS A 188 4.04 -13.38 13.14
CA HIS A 188 5.50 -13.44 13.16
C HIS A 188 6.12 -12.66 12.01
N LEU A 189 5.48 -12.67 10.84
CA LEU A 189 5.92 -11.97 9.63
C LEU A 189 4.73 -11.60 8.73
N GLY A 190 4.98 -10.67 7.79
CA GLY A 190 4.04 -10.23 6.77
C GLY A 190 4.51 -10.54 5.35
N LEU A 191 3.58 -10.94 4.49
CA LEU A 191 3.75 -11.12 3.06
C LEU A 191 2.74 -10.23 2.34
N ILE A 192 3.20 -9.21 1.64
CA ILE A 192 2.36 -8.24 0.94
C ILE A 192 2.58 -8.39 -0.57
N TYR A 193 1.50 -8.25 -1.33
CA TYR A 193 1.48 -8.66 -2.73
C TYR A 193 1.45 -7.50 -3.72
N GLU A 194 2.12 -6.37 -3.36
CA GLU A 194 2.42 -5.30 -4.29
C GLU A 194 3.16 -5.81 -5.54
N PRO A 195 3.08 -5.12 -6.68
CA PRO A 195 3.84 -5.52 -7.86
C PRO A 195 5.34 -5.50 -7.59
N SER A 196 6.04 -6.49 -8.14
CA SER A 196 7.49 -6.45 -8.19
C SER A 196 7.97 -5.42 -9.23
N PHE A 197 9.25 -5.06 -9.18
CA PHE A 197 9.80 -4.21 -10.23
C PHE A 197 9.73 -4.86 -11.62
N ALA A 198 9.82 -4.04 -12.66
CA ALA A 198 9.74 -4.50 -14.04
C ALA A 198 10.80 -5.55 -14.40
N ASP A 199 11.96 -5.53 -13.76
CA ASP A 199 13.04 -6.51 -13.89
C ASP A 199 12.84 -7.76 -13.01
N GLY A 200 11.77 -7.80 -12.22
CA GLY A 200 11.44 -8.91 -11.32
C GLY A 200 12.07 -8.81 -9.94
N ASN A 201 12.89 -7.82 -9.64
CA ASN A 201 13.45 -7.58 -8.31
C ASN A 201 12.38 -7.12 -7.31
N LEU A 202 12.72 -7.13 -6.02
CA LEU A 202 11.81 -6.84 -4.92
C LEU A 202 12.20 -5.55 -4.18
N ALA A 203 11.23 -4.89 -3.57
CA ALA A 203 11.50 -3.75 -2.72
C ALA A 203 12.08 -4.20 -1.36
N GLY A 204 13.17 -3.57 -0.97
CA GLY A 204 13.79 -3.71 0.34
C GLY A 204 13.36 -2.58 1.29
N ALA A 205 14.15 -1.52 1.34
CA ALA A 205 13.80 -0.32 2.09
C ALA A 205 12.82 0.57 1.30
N ARG A 206 11.96 1.29 2.02
CA ARG A 206 11.00 2.25 1.45
C ARG A 206 11.06 3.57 2.18
N LYS A 207 10.89 4.69 1.46
CA LYS A 207 10.71 5.99 2.10
C LYS A 207 9.41 6.04 2.89
N GLY A 208 9.32 6.97 3.85
CA GLY A 208 8.06 7.35 4.49
C GLY A 208 7.33 8.40 3.68
N SER A 209 6.04 8.58 3.97
CA SER A 209 5.17 9.52 3.25
C SER A 209 4.22 10.26 4.17
N GLY A 210 4.11 11.57 3.97
CA GLY A 210 3.08 12.42 4.54
C GLY A 210 2.27 13.12 3.44
N ASN A 211 0.95 13.09 3.57
CA ASN A 211 0.02 13.80 2.71
C ASN A 211 -0.68 14.90 3.51
N PHE A 212 -0.64 16.12 3.00
CA PHE A 212 -1.14 17.29 3.67
C PHE A 212 -2.06 18.10 2.77
N ALA A 213 -3.06 18.76 3.37
CA ALA A 213 -3.82 19.81 2.75
C ALA A 213 -3.71 21.08 3.60
N VAL A 214 -3.57 22.22 2.94
CA VAL A 214 -3.52 23.54 3.56
C VAL A 214 -4.64 24.37 3.01
N VAL A 215 -5.38 25.04 3.90
CA VAL A 215 -6.41 25.99 3.54
C VAL A 215 -6.02 27.35 4.12
N THR A 216 -5.84 28.32 3.25
CA THR A 216 -5.67 29.72 3.66
C THR A 216 -7.02 30.42 3.63
N ARG A 217 -7.37 31.06 4.74
CA ARG A 217 -8.56 31.90 4.87
C ARG A 217 -8.15 33.36 4.97
N GLY A 218 -8.83 34.19 4.23
CA GLY A 218 -8.64 35.63 4.22
C GLY A 218 -9.96 36.38 4.31
N LYS A 219 -10.06 37.51 3.63
CA LYS A 219 -11.27 38.37 3.65
C LYS A 219 -11.54 38.93 2.25
N ALA A 220 -12.70 38.64 1.70
CA ALA A 220 -13.14 39.22 0.44
C ALA A 220 -13.37 40.74 0.56
N ALA A 221 -13.04 41.48 -0.49
CA ALA A 221 -13.31 42.89 -0.65
C ALA A 221 -13.33 43.26 -2.15
N HIS A 222 -13.95 44.41 -2.48
CA HIS A 222 -13.91 44.89 -3.87
C HIS A 222 -12.51 45.37 -4.23
N ALA A 223 -11.85 44.69 -5.16
CA ALA A 223 -10.43 44.93 -5.45
C ALA A 223 -10.08 46.37 -5.89
N GLY A 224 -10.99 47.06 -6.55
CA GLY A 224 -10.76 48.43 -7.02
C GLY A 224 -11.19 49.52 -6.02
N ARG A 225 -12.12 49.25 -5.10
CA ARG A 225 -12.68 50.25 -4.17
C ARG A 225 -12.21 50.11 -2.72
N GLU A 226 -12.09 48.85 -2.29
CA GLU A 226 -11.90 48.51 -0.87
C GLU A 226 -10.78 47.51 -0.68
N HIS A 227 -9.80 47.49 -1.60
CA HIS A 227 -8.67 46.53 -1.58
C HIS A 227 -8.00 46.47 -0.20
N HIS A 228 -7.86 47.62 0.49
CA HIS A 228 -7.23 47.72 1.80
C HIS A 228 -8.00 46.99 2.94
N LEU A 229 -9.31 46.71 2.72
CA LEU A 229 -10.15 45.96 3.68
C LEU A 229 -10.06 44.44 3.42
N GLY A 230 -9.56 44.02 2.25
CA GLY A 230 -9.37 42.62 1.88
C GLY A 230 -8.14 42.01 2.51
N ARG A 231 -8.14 40.68 2.61
CA ARG A 231 -6.99 39.84 2.98
C ARG A 231 -6.89 38.74 1.96
N ASN A 232 -5.85 38.79 1.15
CA ASN A 232 -5.72 37.96 -0.03
C ASN A 232 -5.20 36.57 0.34
N ALA A 233 -6.08 35.55 0.30
CA ALA A 233 -5.74 34.16 0.61
C ALA A 233 -4.77 33.53 -0.41
N ILE A 234 -4.87 33.91 -1.71
CA ILE A 234 -3.91 33.44 -2.74
C ILE A 234 -2.51 33.96 -2.43
N ARG A 235 -2.36 35.21 -1.99
CA ARG A 235 -1.05 35.74 -1.62
C ARG A 235 -0.47 34.99 -0.42
N ALA A 236 -1.25 34.73 0.61
CA ALA A 236 -0.81 33.95 1.76
C ALA A 236 -0.42 32.53 1.38
N MET A 237 -1.17 31.89 0.47
CA MET A 237 -0.84 30.57 -0.06
C MET A 237 0.46 30.60 -0.89
N ALA A 238 0.70 31.62 -1.69
CA ALA A 238 1.95 31.76 -2.44
C ALA A 238 3.16 31.89 -1.50
N ASP A 239 3.04 32.69 -0.44
CA ASP A 239 4.09 32.82 0.59
C ASP A 239 4.34 31.49 1.30
N PHE A 240 3.28 30.72 1.62
CA PHE A 240 3.38 29.38 2.20
C PHE A 240 4.08 28.41 1.23
N THR A 241 3.67 28.39 -0.04
CA THR A 241 4.22 27.50 -1.07
C THR A 241 5.71 27.74 -1.26
N CYS A 242 6.13 29.01 -1.38
CA CYS A 242 7.54 29.38 -1.52
C CYS A 242 8.36 28.99 -0.29
N ALA A 243 7.82 29.23 0.91
CA ALA A 243 8.52 28.86 2.15
C ALA A 243 8.66 27.35 2.30
N LEU A 244 7.60 26.60 1.94
CA LEU A 244 7.60 25.12 1.96
C LEU A 244 8.58 24.53 0.94
N ASP A 245 8.59 25.03 -0.31
CA ASP A 245 9.47 24.53 -1.36
C ASP A 245 10.95 24.83 -1.06
N ASN A 246 11.24 25.95 -0.40
CA ASN A 246 12.59 26.30 0.06
C ASN A 246 13.16 25.35 1.14
N LEU A 247 12.36 24.44 1.70
CA LEU A 247 12.85 23.38 2.58
C LEU A 247 13.52 22.25 1.80
N ASN A 248 13.23 22.09 0.50
CA ASN A 248 13.90 21.11 -0.36
C ASN A 248 15.40 21.37 -0.41
N GLY A 249 16.19 20.32 -0.22
CA GLY A 249 17.66 20.39 -0.20
C GLY A 249 18.25 20.81 1.15
N GLN A 250 17.48 21.21 2.17
CA GLN A 250 18.00 21.53 3.50
C GLN A 250 18.36 20.27 4.30
N GLN A 251 17.71 19.13 4.04
CA GLN A 251 18.13 17.84 4.55
C GLN A 251 18.12 16.80 3.44
N GLN A 252 19.18 15.98 3.39
CA GLN A 252 19.27 14.87 2.45
C GLN A 252 18.15 13.84 2.74
N GLY A 253 17.55 13.30 1.67
CA GLY A 253 16.53 12.25 1.77
C GLY A 253 15.10 12.77 1.90
N ILE A 254 14.92 14.07 2.22
CA ILE A 254 13.59 14.73 2.25
C ILE A 254 13.27 15.26 0.85
N THR A 255 12.02 15.00 0.42
CA THR A 255 11.46 15.60 -0.79
C THR A 255 10.08 16.15 -0.46
N ILE A 256 9.83 17.41 -0.78
CA ILE A 256 8.57 18.10 -0.57
C ILE A 256 8.01 18.51 -1.93
N ASN A 257 6.78 18.13 -2.21
CA ASN A 257 6.13 18.38 -3.49
C ASN A 257 4.77 19.06 -3.30
N PRO A 258 4.67 20.40 -3.51
CA PRO A 258 3.39 21.06 -3.74
C PRO A 258 2.77 20.52 -5.04
N GLY A 259 1.69 19.73 -4.91
CA GLY A 259 1.12 18.99 -6.05
C GLY A 259 -0.15 19.59 -6.62
N PHE A 260 -0.82 20.46 -5.85
CA PHE A 260 -2.10 21.05 -6.25
C PHE A 260 -2.33 22.39 -5.54
N VAL A 261 -2.80 23.39 -6.25
CA VAL A 261 -3.26 24.68 -5.71
C VAL A 261 -4.52 25.11 -6.41
N GLN A 262 -5.55 25.51 -5.65
CA GLN A 262 -6.78 26.07 -6.19
C GLN A 262 -7.30 27.16 -5.26
N GLY A 263 -7.79 28.28 -5.83
CA GLY A 263 -8.38 29.36 -5.04
C GLY A 263 -8.76 30.58 -5.87
N GLY A 264 -9.48 31.48 -5.22
CA GLY A 264 -9.95 32.71 -5.85
C GLY A 264 -11.21 32.54 -6.71
N GLY A 265 -11.53 33.58 -7.45
CA GLY A 265 -12.72 33.66 -8.27
C GLY A 265 -12.65 34.88 -9.22
N ALA A 266 -13.67 35.73 -9.20
CA ALA A 266 -13.71 36.92 -10.04
C ALA A 266 -12.54 37.87 -9.74
N VAL A 267 -11.86 38.36 -10.80
CA VAL A 267 -10.63 39.16 -10.68
C VAL A 267 -10.82 40.54 -10.01
N ASN A 268 -12.04 41.01 -9.88
CA ASN A 268 -12.40 42.24 -9.17
C ASN A 268 -12.74 42.04 -7.70
N ILE A 269 -12.52 40.86 -7.16
CA ILE A 269 -12.70 40.49 -5.74
C ILE A 269 -11.37 40.03 -5.16
N VAL A 270 -10.97 40.53 -3.98
CA VAL A 270 -9.85 39.97 -3.22
C VAL A 270 -10.23 38.55 -2.77
N PRO A 271 -9.47 37.51 -3.13
CA PRO A 271 -9.84 36.13 -2.78
C PRO A 271 -9.69 35.87 -1.27
N ASP A 272 -10.68 35.22 -0.70
CA ASP A 272 -10.75 34.89 0.73
C ASP A 272 -10.45 33.43 1.04
N THR A 273 -10.26 32.58 0.02
CA THR A 273 -9.95 31.16 0.21
C THR A 273 -8.98 30.67 -0.87
N CYS A 274 -7.99 29.87 -0.44
CA CYS A 274 -7.12 29.10 -1.34
C CYS A 274 -6.72 27.80 -0.65
N THR A 275 -6.76 26.70 -1.41
CA THR A 275 -6.42 25.35 -0.94
C THR A 275 -5.19 24.82 -1.68
N MET A 276 -4.28 24.16 -0.98
CA MET A 276 -3.13 23.46 -1.55
C MET A 276 -3.05 22.04 -0.99
N ARG A 277 -2.58 21.10 -1.81
CA ARG A 277 -2.19 19.75 -1.37
C ARG A 277 -0.74 19.51 -1.69
N PHE A 278 -0.02 18.91 -0.74
CA PHE A 278 1.39 18.59 -0.93
C PHE A 278 1.74 17.24 -0.28
N ASN A 279 2.79 16.63 -0.79
CA ASN A 279 3.35 15.39 -0.27
C ASN A 279 4.76 15.61 0.24
N ILE A 280 5.13 14.93 1.32
CA ILE A 280 6.49 14.86 1.84
C ILE A 280 6.95 13.41 1.81
N ARG A 281 8.18 13.18 1.34
CA ARG A 281 8.88 11.90 1.45
C ARG A 281 10.08 12.05 2.36
N ILE A 282 10.28 11.06 3.24
CA ILE A 282 11.39 11.02 4.20
C ILE A 282 12.10 9.65 4.13
N GLU A 283 13.40 9.60 4.42
CA GLU A 283 14.19 8.36 4.46
C GLU A 283 14.33 7.80 5.88
N HIS A 284 14.28 8.68 6.89
CA HIS A 284 14.46 8.32 8.29
C HIS A 284 13.34 8.88 9.15
N SER A 285 12.92 8.15 10.18
CA SER A 285 11.78 8.54 11.04
C SER A 285 12.02 9.86 11.78
N GLU A 286 13.27 10.17 12.11
CA GLU A 286 13.66 11.41 12.80
C GLU A 286 13.40 12.65 11.96
N GLN A 287 13.35 12.49 10.63
CA GLN A 287 13.07 13.59 9.70
C GLN A 287 11.62 14.09 9.78
N GLN A 288 10.71 13.24 10.26
CA GLN A 288 9.31 13.63 10.44
C GLN A 288 9.20 14.83 11.40
N ALA A 289 9.80 14.74 12.57
CA ALA A 289 9.73 15.81 13.58
C ALA A 289 10.30 17.12 13.04
N TRP A 290 11.38 17.06 12.25
CA TRP A 290 11.94 18.24 11.61
C TRP A 290 10.95 18.85 10.60
N CYS A 291 10.34 18.05 9.73
CA CYS A 291 9.36 18.52 8.76
C CYS A 291 8.17 19.19 9.44
N GLU A 292 7.61 18.54 10.48
CA GLU A 292 6.47 19.08 11.26
C GLU A 292 6.82 20.40 11.95
N ASP A 293 8.02 20.53 12.53
CA ASP A 293 8.51 21.75 13.14
C ASP A 293 8.67 22.90 12.12
N GLN A 294 9.24 22.61 10.94
CA GLN A 294 9.40 23.62 9.88
C GLN A 294 8.03 24.07 9.34
N ILE A 295 7.10 23.16 9.11
CA ILE A 295 5.74 23.49 8.66
C ILE A 295 5.04 24.36 9.71
N ALA A 296 5.12 23.99 10.99
CA ALA A 296 4.54 24.75 12.08
C ALA A 296 5.09 26.20 12.15
N LYS A 297 6.40 26.38 11.93
CA LYS A 297 7.03 27.70 11.86
C LYS A 297 6.52 28.53 10.68
N ILE A 298 6.36 27.93 9.51
CA ILE A 298 5.82 28.60 8.32
C ILE A 298 4.38 29.04 8.60
N VAL A 299 3.55 28.13 9.10
CA VAL A 299 2.14 28.44 9.48
C VAL A 299 2.09 29.58 10.49
N ALA A 300 2.87 29.50 11.58
CA ALA A 300 2.91 30.53 12.60
C ALA A 300 3.33 31.90 12.04
N ASN A 301 4.33 31.94 11.19
CA ASN A 301 4.82 33.17 10.57
C ASN A 301 3.74 33.85 9.69
N ILE A 302 3.04 33.07 8.85
CA ILE A 302 2.02 33.63 7.96
C ILE A 302 0.78 34.07 8.75
N ASN A 303 0.40 33.36 9.81
CA ASN A 303 -0.70 33.73 10.71
C ASN A 303 -0.43 35.01 11.52
N THR A 304 0.77 35.58 11.48
CA THR A 304 1.01 36.93 12.01
C THR A 304 0.34 38.05 11.19
N THR A 305 -0.01 37.73 9.94
CA THR A 305 -0.70 38.69 9.04
C THR A 305 -2.16 38.86 9.49
N ASP A 306 -2.52 40.07 9.86
CA ASP A 306 -3.89 40.38 10.31
C ASP A 306 -4.96 39.91 9.31
N GLY A 307 -5.92 39.12 9.79
CA GLY A 307 -7.06 38.61 9.03
C GLY A 307 -6.70 37.49 8.04
N ILE A 308 -5.51 36.90 8.14
CA ILE A 308 -5.14 35.62 7.48
C ILE A 308 -5.14 34.51 8.53
N ASN A 309 -5.70 33.33 8.14
CA ASN A 309 -5.64 32.11 8.92
C ASN A 309 -5.25 30.95 8.00
N ILE A 310 -4.32 30.11 8.47
CA ILE A 310 -3.92 28.86 7.81
C ILE A 310 -4.41 27.68 8.64
N GLU A 311 -5.13 26.78 7.98
CA GLU A 311 -5.57 25.50 8.50
C GLU A 311 -4.74 24.39 7.84
N LEU A 312 -4.06 23.56 8.64
CA LEU A 312 -3.28 22.42 8.17
C LEU A 312 -4.03 21.12 8.50
N HIS A 313 -4.20 20.26 7.50
CA HIS A 313 -4.85 18.97 7.59
C HIS A 313 -3.92 17.87 7.09
N GLY A 314 -4.15 16.62 7.53
CA GLY A 314 -3.33 15.48 7.13
C GLY A 314 -2.11 15.29 8.03
N GLY A 315 -1.11 14.56 7.53
CA GLY A 315 0.08 14.22 8.30
C GLY A 315 0.88 13.08 7.67
N PHE A 316 1.85 12.57 8.41
CA PHE A 316 2.60 11.37 8.00
C PHE A 316 1.79 10.11 8.29
N GLY A 317 1.27 9.49 7.22
CA GLY A 317 0.51 8.23 7.28
C GLY A 317 1.40 6.99 7.21
N ARG A 318 2.63 7.12 6.70
CA ARG A 318 3.55 5.99 6.50
C ARG A 318 4.96 6.35 6.95
N GLN A 319 5.49 5.58 7.91
CA GLN A 319 6.87 5.69 8.35
C GLN A 319 7.82 5.03 7.32
N PRO A 320 9.11 5.40 7.28
CA PRO A 320 10.08 4.69 6.47
C PRO A 320 10.17 3.22 6.88
N LYS A 321 10.26 2.33 5.88
CA LYS A 321 10.56 0.91 6.11
C LYS A 321 12.05 0.70 5.99
N VAL A 322 12.69 0.37 7.11
CA VAL A 322 14.11 0.03 7.19
C VAL A 322 14.24 -1.48 7.36
N LEU A 323 15.25 -2.08 6.71
CA LEU A 323 15.50 -3.52 6.84
C LEU A 323 16.07 -3.84 8.22
N SER A 324 15.24 -4.40 9.10
CA SER A 324 15.67 -4.96 10.39
C SER A 324 16.46 -6.26 10.20
N PRO A 325 17.18 -6.77 11.22
CA PRO A 325 17.80 -8.09 11.15
C PRO A 325 16.84 -9.21 10.76
N ALA A 326 15.59 -9.19 11.28
CA ALA A 326 14.56 -10.15 10.90
C ALA A 326 14.12 -10.01 9.44
N ASN A 327 14.00 -8.78 8.92
CA ASN A 327 13.77 -8.54 7.49
C ASN A 327 14.88 -9.13 6.64
N LEU A 328 16.15 -8.97 7.04
CA LEU A 328 17.29 -9.50 6.27
C LEU A 328 17.26 -11.03 6.19
N GLU A 329 16.90 -11.72 7.27
CA GLU A 329 16.74 -13.19 7.24
C GLU A 329 15.56 -13.60 6.35
N LEU A 330 14.45 -12.86 6.40
CA LEU A 330 13.30 -13.09 5.51
C LEU A 330 13.69 -12.85 4.03
N CYS A 331 14.47 -11.82 3.73
CA CYS A 331 15.01 -11.60 2.39
C CYS A 331 15.86 -12.78 1.90
N LYS A 332 16.74 -13.33 2.75
CA LYS A 332 17.56 -14.51 2.42
C LYS A 332 16.69 -15.74 2.12
N LEU A 333 15.62 -15.96 2.90
CA LEU A 333 14.67 -17.04 2.64
C LEU A 333 14.03 -16.87 1.26
N VAL A 334 13.54 -15.68 0.94
CA VAL A 334 12.91 -15.37 -0.36
C VAL A 334 13.90 -15.53 -1.52
N GLN A 335 15.14 -15.07 -1.37
CA GLN A 335 16.20 -15.25 -2.37
C GLN A 335 16.53 -16.75 -2.59
N SER A 336 16.56 -17.52 -1.51
CA SER A 336 16.75 -18.98 -1.60
C SER A 336 15.59 -19.67 -2.34
N CYS A 337 14.34 -19.25 -2.09
CA CYS A 337 13.18 -19.73 -2.83
C CYS A 337 13.27 -19.34 -4.32
N GLY A 338 13.62 -18.08 -4.61
CA GLY A 338 13.83 -17.58 -5.96
C GLY A 338 14.90 -18.37 -6.71
N LYS A 339 16.05 -18.61 -6.09
CA LYS A 339 17.13 -19.43 -6.67
C LYS A 339 16.67 -20.83 -7.05
N SER A 340 15.80 -21.45 -6.25
CA SER A 340 15.21 -22.77 -6.56
C SER A 340 14.30 -22.75 -7.79
N LEU A 341 13.77 -21.58 -8.16
CA LEU A 341 12.96 -21.36 -9.36
C LEU A 341 13.77 -20.80 -10.54
N GLY A 342 15.10 -20.69 -10.41
CA GLY A 342 15.96 -20.07 -11.43
C GLY A 342 15.89 -18.55 -11.47
N LEU A 343 15.32 -17.91 -10.43
CA LEU A 343 15.22 -16.45 -10.32
C LEU A 343 16.41 -15.89 -9.54
N SER A 344 17.00 -14.80 -10.05
CA SER A 344 17.98 -13.99 -9.31
C SER A 344 17.27 -12.78 -8.73
N LEU A 345 16.92 -12.85 -7.45
CA LEU A 345 16.15 -11.79 -6.77
C LEU A 345 17.07 -10.90 -5.93
N GLU A 346 16.96 -9.60 -6.14
CA GLU A 346 17.60 -8.58 -5.33
C GLU A 346 16.53 -7.75 -4.61
N PHE A 347 16.93 -7.15 -3.47
CA PHE A 347 16.10 -6.24 -2.70
C PHE A 347 16.64 -4.81 -2.86
N LEU A 348 15.91 -3.97 -3.59
CA LEU A 348 16.32 -2.63 -3.94
C LEU A 348 15.55 -1.58 -3.12
N PRO A 349 16.16 -0.46 -2.74
CA PRO A 349 15.45 0.64 -2.11
C PRO A 349 14.49 1.31 -3.11
N THR A 350 13.35 1.81 -2.61
CA THR A 350 12.38 2.52 -3.44
C THR A 350 11.79 3.74 -2.73
N GLY A 351 11.38 4.74 -3.53
CA GLY A 351 10.68 5.93 -3.05
C GLY A 351 9.19 5.73 -2.82
N GLY A 352 8.59 4.65 -3.37
CA GLY A 352 7.17 4.33 -3.16
C GLY A 352 6.90 3.75 -1.78
N CYS A 353 5.69 3.98 -1.27
CA CYS A 353 5.22 3.45 0.01
C CYS A 353 4.06 2.48 -0.21
N CYS A 354 3.85 1.57 0.73
CA CYS A 354 2.71 0.68 0.77
C CYS A 354 2.39 0.27 2.23
N ASP A 355 1.44 -0.60 2.44
CA ASP A 355 1.11 -1.12 3.78
C ASP A 355 2.27 -1.84 4.47
N GLY A 356 3.25 -2.32 3.71
CA GLY A 356 4.50 -2.82 4.25
C GLY A 356 5.25 -1.83 5.14
N ASN A 357 5.12 -0.52 4.88
CA ASN A 357 5.63 0.54 5.73
C ASN A 357 4.94 0.54 7.11
N ASN A 358 3.61 0.48 7.12
CA ASN A 358 2.79 0.53 8.33
C ASN A 358 3.05 -0.70 9.21
N LEU A 359 3.14 -1.88 8.59
CA LEU A 359 3.46 -3.13 9.27
C LEU A 359 4.89 -3.12 9.85
N ALA A 360 5.87 -2.61 9.10
CA ALA A 360 7.24 -2.47 9.58
C ALA A 360 7.34 -1.48 10.76
N ALA A 361 6.65 -0.34 10.68
CA ALA A 361 6.57 0.65 11.76
C ALA A 361 5.95 0.06 13.03
N ALA A 362 4.94 -0.82 12.89
CA ALA A 362 4.37 -1.58 14.00
C ALA A 362 5.27 -2.74 14.46
N GLY A 363 6.42 -2.97 13.80
CA GLY A 363 7.45 -3.95 14.15
C GLY A 363 7.24 -5.34 13.54
N LEU A 364 6.45 -5.53 12.50
CA LEU A 364 6.30 -6.80 11.79
C LEU A 364 7.33 -6.88 10.65
N PRO A 365 8.30 -7.80 10.68
CA PRO A 365 9.17 -8.04 9.52
C PRO A 365 8.31 -8.50 8.34
N ASN A 366 8.54 -7.91 7.17
CA ASN A 366 7.70 -8.20 6.01
C ASN A 366 8.43 -8.06 4.68
N ILE A 367 7.93 -8.77 3.67
CA ILE A 367 8.25 -8.59 2.25
C ILE A 367 7.01 -8.06 1.56
N ASP A 368 7.16 -7.02 0.74
CA ASP A 368 6.00 -6.26 0.25
C ASP A 368 5.85 -6.16 -1.28
N THR A 369 6.60 -6.95 -2.05
CA THR A 369 6.51 -6.93 -3.53
C THR A 369 6.45 -8.35 -4.11
N LEU A 370 5.63 -9.21 -3.46
CA LEU A 370 5.46 -10.61 -3.87
C LEU A 370 4.47 -10.79 -5.02
N GLY A 371 3.80 -9.73 -5.45
CA GLY A 371 2.85 -9.74 -6.56
C GLY A 371 3.50 -9.94 -7.94
N VAL A 372 2.73 -9.68 -8.96
CA VAL A 372 3.11 -9.92 -10.37
C VAL A 372 4.25 -8.99 -10.82
N GLN A 373 4.95 -9.38 -11.89
CA GLN A 373 5.91 -8.55 -12.58
C GLN A 373 5.17 -7.64 -13.56
N GLY A 374 5.38 -6.34 -13.44
CA GLY A 374 4.71 -5.35 -14.26
C GLY A 374 5.30 -3.96 -14.07
N GLY A 375 4.58 -2.95 -14.48
CA GLY A 375 5.05 -1.57 -14.35
C GLY A 375 4.04 -0.53 -14.84
N LYS A 376 4.50 0.73 -14.85
CA LYS A 376 3.70 1.91 -15.19
C LYS A 376 2.41 2.04 -14.39
N ILE A 377 2.42 1.51 -13.14
CA ILE A 377 1.30 1.63 -12.20
C ILE A 377 0.88 3.10 -12.06
N HIS A 378 -0.38 3.35 -11.66
CA HIS A 378 -0.98 4.69 -11.55
C HIS A 378 -1.08 5.45 -12.89
N SER A 379 -1.04 4.73 -14.02
CA SER A 379 -1.22 5.31 -15.35
C SER A 379 -2.06 4.40 -16.26
N ALA A 380 -2.62 4.96 -17.33
CA ALA A 380 -3.35 4.16 -18.33
C ALA A 380 -2.45 3.19 -19.12
N ASP A 381 -1.13 3.27 -18.92
CA ASP A 381 -0.15 2.34 -19.48
C ASP A 381 0.20 1.18 -18.53
N GLU A 382 -0.48 1.03 -17.38
CA GLU A 382 -0.25 -0.05 -16.44
C GLU A 382 -0.29 -1.41 -17.14
N TYR A 383 0.75 -2.23 -16.91
CA TYR A 383 0.88 -3.55 -17.53
C TYR A 383 1.43 -4.60 -16.58
N MET A 384 1.20 -5.86 -16.91
CA MET A 384 1.85 -6.99 -16.26
C MET A 384 2.20 -8.11 -17.26
N HIS A 385 3.13 -8.97 -16.85
CA HIS A 385 3.46 -10.22 -17.54
C HIS A 385 2.59 -11.37 -17.01
N LEU A 386 1.82 -12.02 -17.90
CA LEU A 386 0.92 -13.13 -17.55
C LEU A 386 1.67 -14.33 -16.97
N SER A 387 2.87 -14.63 -17.46
CA SER A 387 3.74 -15.70 -16.96
C SER A 387 4.13 -15.48 -15.49
N SER A 388 4.16 -14.24 -15.04
CA SER A 388 4.49 -13.91 -13.65
C SER A 388 3.42 -14.38 -12.65
N LEU A 389 2.17 -14.60 -13.06
CA LEU A 389 1.15 -15.22 -12.21
C LEU A 389 1.64 -16.57 -11.67
N THR A 390 2.09 -17.45 -12.57
CA THR A 390 2.62 -18.77 -12.17
C THR A 390 3.91 -18.63 -11.35
N THR A 391 4.88 -17.89 -11.85
CA THR A 391 6.20 -17.79 -11.21
C THR A 391 6.12 -17.18 -9.80
N ARG A 392 5.29 -16.15 -9.61
CA ARG A 392 5.12 -15.50 -8.29
C ARG A 392 4.28 -16.33 -7.33
N SER A 393 3.28 -17.06 -7.83
CA SER A 393 2.54 -18.04 -7.02
C SER A 393 3.45 -19.15 -6.54
N GLN A 394 4.34 -19.66 -7.41
CA GLN A 394 5.33 -20.66 -7.05
C GLN A 394 6.33 -20.14 -6.01
N LEU A 395 6.82 -18.90 -6.16
CA LEU A 395 7.70 -18.26 -5.17
C LEU A 395 7.03 -18.18 -3.81
N SER A 396 5.79 -17.66 -3.75
CA SER A 396 5.03 -17.53 -2.51
C SER A 396 4.70 -18.87 -1.87
N ALA A 397 4.36 -19.89 -2.66
CA ALA A 397 4.12 -21.24 -2.14
C ALA A 397 5.38 -21.85 -1.53
N LEU A 398 6.56 -21.68 -2.16
CA LEU A 398 7.84 -22.11 -1.58
C LEU A 398 8.15 -21.40 -0.26
N ILE A 399 7.90 -20.10 -0.16
CA ILE A 399 8.09 -19.36 1.08
C ILE A 399 7.24 -19.97 2.20
N LEU A 400 5.95 -20.19 1.95
CA LEU A 400 5.03 -20.79 2.93
C LEU A 400 5.46 -22.20 3.34
N LEU A 401 5.80 -23.05 2.37
CA LEU A 401 6.24 -24.41 2.63
C LEU A 401 7.54 -24.47 3.44
N ARG A 402 8.52 -23.61 3.14
CA ARG A 402 9.79 -23.57 3.85
C ARG A 402 9.65 -22.98 5.26
N LEU A 403 8.77 -22.00 5.45
CA LEU A 403 8.40 -21.53 6.78
C LEU A 403 7.76 -22.65 7.62
N ALA A 404 6.85 -23.43 7.02
CA ALA A 404 6.20 -24.55 7.69
C ALA A 404 7.15 -25.72 7.99
N GLN A 405 8.23 -25.90 7.22
CA GLN A 405 9.25 -26.93 7.42
C GLN A 405 10.35 -26.53 8.40
N SER A 406 10.52 -25.22 8.62
CA SER A 406 11.64 -24.70 9.41
C SER A 406 11.50 -25.08 10.86
N LYS A 407 12.57 -25.72 11.40
CA LYS A 407 12.69 -26.05 12.84
C LYS A 407 13.25 -24.88 13.67
N ASP A 408 13.90 -23.92 13.01
CA ASP A 408 14.49 -22.74 13.65
C ASP A 408 13.95 -21.48 12.97
N LEU A 409 13.02 -20.86 13.68
CA LEU A 409 12.46 -19.54 13.36
C LEU A 409 12.79 -18.55 14.50
N SER A 410 13.88 -18.76 15.22
CA SER A 410 14.30 -17.91 16.35
C SER A 410 14.50 -16.45 15.93
N TRP A 411 14.87 -16.21 14.67
CA TRP A 411 14.98 -14.88 14.08
C TRP A 411 13.63 -14.14 13.92
N LEU A 412 12.49 -14.86 14.01
CA LEU A 412 11.14 -14.30 14.04
C LEU A 412 10.65 -14.00 15.46
N GLN A 413 11.40 -14.39 16.50
CA GLN A 413 11.00 -14.14 17.87
C GLN A 413 10.99 -12.63 18.13
N ARG A 414 9.83 -12.11 18.53
CA ARG A 414 9.63 -10.71 18.90
C ARG A 414 9.60 -10.60 20.42
N LYS A 415 10.31 -9.58 20.96
CA LYS A 415 10.17 -9.23 22.38
C LYS A 415 8.69 -8.86 22.64
N GLY A 416 8.00 -9.65 23.44
CA GLY A 416 6.60 -9.42 23.84
C GLY A 416 5.57 -10.38 23.27
N MET A 417 5.93 -11.34 22.39
CA MET A 417 5.10 -12.53 22.18
C MET A 417 5.34 -13.52 23.32
N GLU A 418 4.67 -13.32 24.44
CA GLU A 418 4.53 -14.39 25.43
C GLU A 418 3.63 -15.46 24.82
N HIS A 419 4.14 -16.70 24.76
CA HIS A 419 3.30 -17.85 24.54
C HIS A 419 2.21 -17.83 25.62
N GLN A 420 0.99 -17.50 25.24
CA GLN A 420 -0.17 -17.87 26.03
C GLN A 420 -0.25 -19.40 25.96
N SER A 421 0.53 -20.05 26.80
CA SER A 421 0.36 -21.45 27.15
C SER A 421 -0.95 -21.54 27.96
N CYS A 422 -1.97 -22.06 27.34
CA CYS A 422 -3.12 -22.63 28.04
C CYS A 422 -2.77 -23.96 28.65
#